data_a11232fe14869316bdd3e83fbde77c78
#
_entry.id   a11232fe14869316bdd3e83fbde77c78
#
_cell.length_a   1.000
_cell.length_b   1.000
_cell.length_c   1.000
_cell.angle_alpha   90.00
_cell.angle_beta   90.00
_cell.angle_gamma   90.00
#
_symmetry.space_group_name_H-M   'P 1'
#
loop_
_entity.id
_entity.type
_entity.pdbx_description
1 polymer ?
#
loop_
_entity_poly.entity_id
_entity_poly.type
_entity_poly.pdbx_seq_one_letter_code
_entity_poly.pdbx_strand_id
1 'polypeptide(L)'
;MSVPIPNYLKHMAVFDKCKSNWTYFSIECTCGCNRFEIYENHPTKEENALLKPYYEAWDEIHANKPRKITVDENGNKHYWRLFEPLKGLDGAHEEIIVPERPFFSGITVIKVKCTECGKEHVVFDNRLHGYDGMAGEETKETLEYEPHFKRKCKDIVSLYIKIENDESFEEFQENTDLGFSEEQYSDAFSWITIYKVNEFGKKAKIFDWESA
;
A
#
# COMPACT_ATOMS: atom_id res chain seq x y z
N MET A 1 -23.44 9.96 1.24
CA MET A 1 -23.56 8.54 1.62
C MET A 1 -22.44 8.21 2.58
N SER A 2 -22.63 7.28 3.52
CA SER A 2 -21.54 6.84 4.39
C SER A 2 -20.75 5.74 3.67
N VAL A 3 -19.44 5.86 3.65
CA VAL A 3 -18.57 4.78 3.15
C VAL A 3 -18.80 3.55 4.04
N PRO A 4 -19.12 2.39 3.49
CA PRO A 4 -19.31 1.19 4.30
C PRO A 4 -17.97 0.72 4.92
N ILE A 5 -18.05 0.08 6.08
CA ILE A 5 -16.88 -0.60 6.65
C ILE A 5 -16.52 -1.77 5.72
N PRO A 6 -15.23 -1.95 5.36
CA PRO A 6 -14.79 -3.06 4.53
C PRO A 6 -15.27 -4.41 5.05
N ASN A 7 -15.73 -5.29 4.14
CA ASN A 7 -16.31 -6.58 4.50
C ASN A 7 -15.36 -7.44 5.33
N TYR A 8 -14.10 -7.48 4.93
CA TYR A 8 -13.08 -8.27 5.63
C TYR A 8 -12.81 -7.80 7.07
N LEU A 9 -13.16 -6.53 7.41
CA LEU A 9 -13.02 -5.96 8.75
C LEU A 9 -14.33 -5.92 9.56
N LYS A 10 -15.51 -6.12 8.94
CA LYS A 10 -16.81 -6.00 9.61
C LYS A 10 -16.92 -6.81 10.90
N HIS A 11 -16.31 -8.00 10.92
CA HIS A 11 -16.34 -8.89 12.09
C HIS A 11 -15.52 -8.40 13.30
N MET A 12 -14.68 -7.37 13.10
CA MET A 12 -13.81 -6.76 14.11
C MET A 12 -14.11 -5.28 14.32
N ALA A 13 -14.86 -4.67 13.43
CA ALA A 13 -15.07 -3.23 13.44
C ALA A 13 -16.10 -2.81 14.49
N VAL A 14 -15.71 -1.85 15.32
CA VAL A 14 -16.60 -1.12 16.22
C VAL A 14 -16.76 0.29 15.66
N PHE A 15 -17.91 0.53 15.02
CA PHE A 15 -18.22 1.79 14.37
C PHE A 15 -18.18 2.97 15.34
N ASP A 16 -17.54 4.06 14.94
CA ASP A 16 -17.54 5.33 15.67
C ASP A 16 -18.44 6.36 14.99
N LYS A 17 -18.10 6.76 13.75
CA LYS A 17 -18.85 7.78 13.00
C LYS A 17 -18.53 7.76 11.52
N CYS A 18 -19.41 8.45 10.75
CA CYS A 18 -19.11 8.90 9.39
C CYS A 18 -19.04 10.42 9.35
N LYS A 19 -18.17 10.95 8.50
CA LYS A 19 -18.07 12.37 8.21
C LYS A 19 -17.72 12.57 6.74
N SER A 20 -18.65 13.11 5.96
CA SER A 20 -18.54 13.18 4.48
C SER A 20 -18.33 11.79 3.89
N ASN A 21 -17.28 11.60 3.08
CA ASN A 21 -16.85 10.35 2.47
C ASN A 21 -15.91 9.49 3.37
N TRP A 22 -15.77 9.84 4.65
CA TRP A 22 -14.93 9.14 5.62
C TRP A 22 -15.73 8.32 6.61
N THR A 23 -15.31 7.08 6.81
CA THR A 23 -15.82 6.20 7.88
C THR A 23 -14.72 5.94 8.90
N TYR A 24 -15.07 6.04 10.17
CA TYR A 24 -14.18 5.89 11.30
C TYR A 24 -14.66 4.75 12.20
N PHE A 25 -13.76 3.87 12.58
CA PHE A 25 -14.04 2.76 13.48
C PHE A 25 -12.79 2.32 14.25
N SER A 26 -12.99 1.70 15.40
CA SER A 26 -11.94 0.94 16.09
C SER A 26 -12.06 -0.53 15.75
N ILE A 27 -11.05 -1.33 16.08
CA ILE A 27 -11.12 -2.78 15.93
C ILE A 27 -11.08 -3.48 17.28
N GLU A 28 -11.85 -4.55 17.38
CA GLU A 28 -11.93 -5.44 18.51
C GLU A 28 -11.87 -6.88 18.02
N CYS A 29 -11.07 -7.70 18.67
CA CYS A 29 -11.00 -9.12 18.35
C CYS A 29 -12.31 -9.83 18.73
N THR A 30 -12.63 -10.91 18.04
CA THR A 30 -13.83 -11.73 18.35
C THR A 30 -13.87 -12.26 19.79
N CYS A 31 -12.77 -12.20 20.54
CA CYS A 31 -12.73 -12.51 21.97
C CYS A 31 -13.07 -11.32 22.90
N GLY A 32 -13.37 -10.13 22.33
CA GLY A 32 -13.66 -8.91 23.08
C GLY A 32 -12.41 -8.07 23.40
N CYS A 33 -11.21 -8.49 23.01
CA CYS A 33 -9.99 -7.75 23.27
C CYS A 33 -9.76 -6.69 22.19
N ASN A 34 -9.36 -5.48 22.59
CA ASN A 34 -9.01 -4.38 21.69
C ASN A 34 -7.50 -4.02 21.73
N ARG A 35 -6.68 -4.92 22.28
CA ARG A 35 -5.23 -4.75 22.42
C ARG A 35 -4.48 -5.66 21.46
N PHE A 36 -3.60 -5.09 20.65
CA PHE A 36 -2.93 -5.79 19.56
C PHE A 36 -1.43 -5.50 19.52
N GLU A 37 -0.67 -6.50 19.09
CA GLU A 37 0.65 -6.36 18.50
C GLU A 37 0.48 -6.13 17.00
N ILE A 38 1.28 -5.23 16.41
CA ILE A 38 1.20 -4.90 14.98
C ILE A 38 2.44 -5.39 14.27
N TYR A 39 2.21 -6.03 13.13
CA TYR A 39 3.23 -6.57 12.24
C TYR A 39 3.08 -5.98 10.84
N GLU A 40 4.21 -5.71 10.20
CA GLU A 40 4.29 -5.26 8.81
C GLU A 40 5.26 -6.16 8.06
N ASN A 41 4.98 -6.44 6.80
CA ASN A 41 5.92 -7.20 5.99
C ASN A 41 7.19 -6.40 5.72
N HIS A 42 8.31 -7.10 5.70
CA HIS A 42 9.63 -6.55 5.40
C HIS A 42 10.40 -7.51 4.50
N PRO A 43 11.10 -6.99 3.50
CA PRO A 43 11.98 -7.82 2.69
C PRO A 43 13.09 -8.48 3.54
N THR A 44 13.44 -9.71 3.22
CA THR A 44 14.60 -10.40 3.75
C THR A 44 15.91 -9.73 3.29
N LYS A 45 17.05 -10.21 3.76
CA LYS A 45 18.36 -9.70 3.30
C LYS A 45 18.59 -10.03 1.83
N GLU A 46 18.18 -11.21 1.42
CA GLU A 46 18.27 -11.72 0.06
C GLU A 46 17.38 -10.91 -0.89
N GLU A 47 16.14 -10.67 -0.50
CA GLU A 47 15.19 -9.83 -1.24
C GLU A 47 15.64 -8.37 -1.33
N ASN A 48 16.20 -7.82 -0.25
CA ASN A 48 16.80 -6.49 -0.29
C ASN A 48 18.00 -6.40 -1.26
N ALA A 49 18.76 -7.48 -1.41
CA ALA A 49 19.84 -7.52 -2.39
C ALA A 49 19.31 -7.49 -3.83
N LEU A 50 18.15 -8.11 -4.10
CA LEU A 50 17.47 -8.05 -5.40
C LEU A 50 16.84 -6.68 -5.67
N LEU A 51 16.32 -6.01 -4.63
CA LEU A 51 15.73 -4.68 -4.74
C LEU A 51 16.77 -3.57 -4.95
N LYS A 52 17.98 -3.77 -4.45
CA LYS A 52 19.02 -2.73 -4.43
C LYS A 52 19.33 -2.15 -5.82
N PRO A 53 19.59 -2.93 -6.90
CA PRO A 53 19.86 -2.39 -8.22
C PRO A 53 18.70 -1.57 -8.79
N TYR A 54 17.46 -1.98 -8.53
CA TYR A 54 16.27 -1.25 -8.93
C TYR A 54 16.21 0.13 -8.27
N TYR A 55 16.39 0.20 -6.93
CA TYR A 55 16.35 1.48 -6.22
C TYR A 55 17.55 2.38 -6.58
N GLU A 56 18.75 1.81 -6.76
CA GLU A 56 19.91 2.60 -7.19
C GLU A 56 19.69 3.26 -8.56
N ALA A 57 19.12 2.53 -9.52
CA ALA A 57 18.75 3.10 -10.83
C ALA A 57 17.64 4.15 -10.68
N TRP A 58 16.65 3.91 -9.85
CA TRP A 58 15.55 4.83 -9.58
C TRP A 58 16.03 6.12 -8.91
N ASP A 59 16.90 6.01 -7.91
CA ASP A 59 17.53 7.16 -7.23
C ASP A 59 18.37 7.97 -8.22
N GLU A 60 19.09 7.32 -9.13
CA GLU A 60 19.85 7.99 -10.17
C GLU A 60 18.97 8.78 -11.13
N ILE A 61 17.83 8.22 -11.55
CA ILE A 61 16.84 8.90 -12.40
C ILE A 61 16.29 10.15 -11.70
N HIS A 62 16.04 10.08 -10.38
CA HIS A 62 15.45 11.18 -9.60
C HIS A 62 16.49 12.15 -9.05
N ALA A 63 17.78 11.82 -9.11
CA ALA A 63 18.83 12.76 -8.75
C ALA A 63 18.80 13.99 -9.68
N ASN A 64 19.09 15.20 -9.13
CA ASN A 64 19.14 16.47 -9.89
C ASN A 64 20.33 16.54 -10.88
N LYS A 65 20.66 15.43 -11.53
CA LYS A 65 21.71 15.37 -12.55
C LYS A 65 21.11 15.70 -13.93
N PRO A 66 21.84 16.40 -14.78
CA PRO A 66 21.41 16.61 -16.16
C PRO A 66 21.14 15.26 -16.82
N ARG A 67 19.96 15.09 -17.42
CA ARG A 67 19.55 13.87 -18.10
C ARG A 67 18.65 14.18 -19.29
N LYS A 68 18.65 13.31 -20.27
CA LYS A 68 17.72 13.28 -21.38
C LYS A 68 16.72 12.14 -21.11
N ILE A 69 15.45 12.36 -21.45
CA ILE A 69 14.42 11.32 -21.45
C ILE A 69 13.92 11.20 -22.89
N THR A 70 13.87 9.97 -23.40
CA THR A 70 13.25 9.64 -24.69
C THR A 70 12.15 8.63 -24.48
N VAL A 71 11.19 8.58 -25.40
CA VAL A 71 10.09 7.62 -25.39
C VAL A 71 10.19 6.84 -26.69
N ASP A 72 10.13 5.51 -26.62
CA ASP A 72 10.12 4.65 -27.80
C ASP A 72 8.74 4.57 -28.45
N GLU A 73 8.61 3.81 -29.54
CA GLU A 73 7.36 3.60 -30.27
C GLU A 73 6.27 2.88 -29.48
N ASN A 74 6.65 2.16 -28.41
CA ASN A 74 5.76 1.44 -27.52
C ASN A 74 5.37 2.28 -26.28
N GLY A 75 5.86 3.53 -26.15
CA GLY A 75 5.60 4.42 -25.04
C GLY A 75 6.56 4.24 -23.84
N ASN A 76 7.55 3.35 -23.91
CA ASN A 76 8.50 3.16 -22.82
C ASN A 76 9.45 4.34 -22.71
N LYS A 77 9.71 4.76 -21.47
CA LYS A 77 10.63 5.87 -21.17
C LYS A 77 12.05 5.34 -21.00
N HIS A 78 12.99 5.90 -21.76
CA HIS A 78 14.40 5.65 -21.66
C HIS A 78 15.09 6.85 -21.02
N TYR A 79 15.93 6.61 -20.02
CA TYR A 79 16.58 7.64 -19.22
C TYR A 79 18.06 7.65 -19.56
N TRP A 80 18.59 8.84 -19.91
CA TRP A 80 19.94 9.01 -20.37
C TRP A 80 20.74 9.89 -19.42
N ARG A 81 21.91 9.40 -18.97
CA ARG A 81 22.91 10.20 -18.27
C ARG A 81 23.66 11.05 -19.31
N LEU A 82 23.80 12.35 -19.05
CA LEU A 82 24.61 13.24 -19.81
C LEU A 82 25.99 13.32 -19.19
N PHE A 83 27.03 12.98 -19.95
CA PHE A 83 28.42 13.26 -19.58
C PHE A 83 28.79 14.66 -20.03
N GLU A 84 29.62 15.36 -19.24
CA GLU A 84 30.20 16.62 -19.70
C GLU A 84 30.97 16.38 -21.02
N PRO A 85 30.76 17.22 -22.06
CA PRO A 85 31.43 17.04 -23.31
C PRO A 85 32.94 17.22 -23.08
N LEU A 86 33.73 16.21 -23.42
CA LEU A 86 35.15 16.39 -23.66
C LEU A 86 35.25 17.39 -24.79
N LYS A 87 36.08 18.47 -24.63
CA LYS A 87 36.23 19.58 -25.59
C LYS A 87 36.20 19.06 -27.03
N GLY A 88 35.15 19.40 -27.80
CA GLY A 88 35.00 19.12 -29.20
C GLY A 88 34.21 17.90 -29.62
N LEU A 89 33.59 17.19 -28.68
CA LEU A 89 32.65 16.09 -28.96
C LEU A 89 31.27 16.44 -28.38
N ASP A 90 30.20 16.19 -29.13
CA ASP A 90 28.85 16.21 -28.59
C ASP A 90 28.82 15.26 -27.38
N GLY A 91 28.25 15.74 -26.27
CA GLY A 91 28.24 14.99 -25.03
C GLY A 91 27.74 13.56 -25.24
N ALA A 92 28.52 12.58 -24.81
CA ALA A 92 28.10 11.18 -24.83
C ALA A 92 26.91 10.96 -23.91
N HIS A 93 25.92 10.23 -24.41
CA HIS A 93 24.76 9.82 -23.61
C HIS A 93 24.91 8.34 -23.30
N GLU A 94 24.74 7.99 -22.03
CA GLU A 94 24.66 6.60 -21.59
C GLU A 94 23.27 6.35 -21.03
N GLU A 95 22.63 5.28 -21.48
CA GLU A 95 21.33 4.90 -20.97
C GLU A 95 21.44 4.36 -19.54
N ILE A 96 20.57 4.85 -18.65
CA ILE A 96 20.41 4.29 -17.31
C ILE A 96 19.47 3.10 -17.44
N ILE A 97 20.02 1.90 -17.37
CA ILE A 97 19.24 0.67 -17.41
C ILE A 97 18.55 0.49 -16.07
N VAL A 98 17.21 0.59 -16.06
CA VAL A 98 16.40 0.28 -14.89
C VAL A 98 16.10 -1.23 -14.92
N PRO A 99 16.58 -1.99 -13.94
CA PRO A 99 16.22 -3.40 -13.84
C PRO A 99 14.71 -3.58 -13.70
N GLU A 100 14.19 -4.72 -14.12
CA GLU A 100 12.81 -5.09 -13.86
C GLU A 100 12.53 -5.07 -12.35
N ARG A 101 11.38 -4.50 -11.99
CA ARG A 101 10.97 -4.43 -10.58
C ARG A 101 10.66 -5.83 -10.08
N PRO A 102 11.27 -6.30 -8.98
CA PRO A 102 10.93 -7.60 -8.42
C PRO A 102 9.44 -7.69 -8.05
N PHE A 103 8.76 -8.77 -8.41
CA PHE A 103 7.31 -8.96 -8.24
C PHE A 103 6.81 -8.75 -6.80
N PHE A 104 7.63 -9.05 -5.78
CA PHE A 104 7.31 -8.84 -4.37
C PHE A 104 7.49 -7.39 -3.89
N SER A 105 8.06 -6.53 -4.72
CA SER A 105 8.30 -5.13 -4.37
C SER A 105 6.99 -4.34 -4.42
N GLY A 106 6.73 -3.56 -3.37
CA GLY A 106 5.49 -2.80 -3.25
C GLY A 106 4.34 -3.56 -2.60
N ILE A 107 4.51 -4.85 -2.27
CA ILE A 107 3.55 -5.56 -1.42
C ILE A 107 3.59 -4.94 -0.03
N THR A 108 2.43 -4.54 0.47
CA THR A 108 2.24 -3.98 1.81
C THR A 108 1.14 -4.72 2.53
N VAL A 109 1.50 -5.41 3.61
CA VAL A 109 0.55 -6.16 4.44
C VAL A 109 0.72 -5.74 5.89
N ILE A 110 -0.40 -5.36 6.51
CA ILE A 110 -0.47 -5.04 7.95
C ILE A 110 -1.27 -6.14 8.65
N LYS A 111 -0.59 -6.87 9.54
CA LYS A 111 -1.20 -7.87 10.41
C LYS A 111 -1.25 -7.37 11.84
N VAL A 112 -2.25 -7.83 12.58
CA VAL A 112 -2.34 -7.62 14.03
C VAL A 112 -2.53 -8.95 14.73
N LYS A 113 -1.96 -9.06 15.94
CA LYS A 113 -2.11 -10.22 16.81
C LYS A 113 -2.76 -9.80 18.10
N CYS A 114 -3.89 -10.41 18.40
CA CYS A 114 -4.61 -10.16 19.67
C CYS A 114 -3.78 -10.63 20.86
N THR A 115 -3.67 -9.79 21.88
CA THR A 115 -2.84 -10.08 23.07
C THR A 115 -3.47 -11.11 24.00
N GLU A 116 -4.80 -11.28 23.97
CA GLU A 116 -5.52 -12.21 24.83
C GLU A 116 -5.58 -13.62 24.22
N CYS A 117 -6.10 -13.74 23.00
CA CYS A 117 -6.30 -15.06 22.39
C CYS A 117 -5.22 -15.47 21.40
N GLY A 118 -4.28 -14.58 21.06
CA GLY A 118 -3.21 -14.83 20.13
C GLY A 118 -3.63 -14.92 18.65
N LYS A 119 -4.91 -14.73 18.33
CA LYS A 119 -5.41 -14.78 16.95
C LYS A 119 -4.81 -13.65 16.12
N GLU A 120 -4.37 -14.00 14.91
CA GLU A 120 -3.87 -13.05 13.94
C GLU A 120 -4.97 -12.64 12.97
N HIS A 121 -4.95 -11.36 12.55
CA HIS A 121 -5.88 -10.80 11.59
C HIS A 121 -5.11 -9.91 10.61
N VAL A 122 -5.47 -9.95 9.33
CA VAL A 122 -5.00 -9.01 8.33
C VAL A 122 -5.88 -7.77 8.42
N VAL A 123 -5.26 -6.61 8.65
CA VAL A 123 -5.95 -5.31 8.68
C VAL A 123 -5.87 -4.62 7.33
N PHE A 124 -4.81 -4.86 6.58
CA PHE A 124 -4.64 -4.36 5.22
C PHE A 124 -3.70 -5.27 4.43
N ASP A 125 -4.03 -5.50 3.17
CA ASP A 125 -3.17 -6.15 2.18
C ASP A 125 -3.48 -5.48 0.83
N ASN A 126 -2.51 -4.74 0.29
CA ASN A 126 -2.71 -3.96 -0.93
C ASN A 126 -2.91 -4.81 -2.19
N ARG A 127 -2.68 -6.11 -2.12
CA ARG A 127 -2.97 -7.05 -3.22
C ARG A 127 -4.45 -7.43 -3.31
N LEU A 128 -5.21 -7.19 -2.24
CA LEU A 128 -6.60 -7.65 -2.07
C LEU A 128 -7.56 -6.53 -1.70
N HIS A 129 -7.07 -5.45 -1.10
CA HIS A 129 -7.89 -4.40 -0.49
C HIS A 129 -7.55 -3.03 -1.06
N GLY A 130 -8.54 -2.14 -1.06
CA GLY A 130 -8.47 -0.86 -1.73
C GLY A 130 -8.73 -1.01 -3.23
N TYR A 131 -8.91 0.11 -3.93
CA TYR A 131 -9.20 0.10 -5.36
C TYR A 131 -8.16 -0.69 -6.16
N ASP A 132 -6.88 -0.39 -5.98
CA ASP A 132 -5.79 -1.07 -6.71
C ASP A 132 -5.76 -2.58 -6.47
N GLY A 133 -5.97 -3.03 -5.23
CA GLY A 133 -6.00 -4.45 -4.89
C GLY A 133 -7.21 -5.19 -5.47
N MET A 134 -8.35 -4.50 -5.57
CA MET A 134 -9.59 -5.07 -6.12
C MET A 134 -9.63 -5.04 -7.65
N ALA A 135 -9.08 -3.98 -8.27
CA ALA A 135 -9.09 -3.74 -9.70
C ALA A 135 -7.77 -4.13 -10.38
N GLY A 136 -6.71 -4.32 -9.60
CA GLY A 136 -5.36 -4.60 -10.10
C GLY A 136 -5.24 -5.98 -10.76
N GLU A 137 -4.41 -6.06 -11.79
CA GLU A 137 -3.96 -7.33 -12.39
C GLU A 137 -2.80 -7.90 -11.58
N GLU A 138 -3.08 -8.40 -10.38
CA GLU A 138 -2.05 -9.06 -9.58
C GLU A 138 -1.60 -10.36 -10.24
N THR A 139 -0.28 -10.57 -10.34
CA THR A 139 0.25 -11.81 -10.85
C THR A 139 0.05 -12.94 -9.85
N LYS A 140 -0.05 -14.18 -10.34
CA LYS A 140 -0.15 -15.35 -9.46
C LYS A 140 1.01 -15.43 -8.48
N GLU A 141 2.23 -15.10 -8.92
CA GLU A 141 3.41 -15.07 -8.07
C GLU A 141 3.26 -14.07 -6.91
N THR A 142 2.68 -12.89 -7.18
CA THR A 142 2.45 -11.86 -6.15
C THR A 142 1.47 -12.37 -5.10
N LEU A 143 0.38 -13.03 -5.50
CA LEU A 143 -0.62 -13.56 -4.57
C LEU A 143 -0.11 -14.76 -3.77
N GLU A 144 0.71 -15.63 -4.39
CA GLU A 144 1.32 -16.79 -3.73
C GLU A 144 2.53 -16.42 -2.86
N TYR A 145 3.04 -15.20 -2.98
CA TYR A 145 4.16 -14.75 -2.17
C TYR A 145 3.77 -14.62 -0.69
N GLU A 146 4.54 -15.30 0.17
CA GLU A 146 4.38 -15.25 1.63
C GLU A 146 5.31 -14.18 2.24
N PRO A 147 4.77 -13.00 2.60
CA PRO A 147 5.59 -11.92 3.16
C PRO A 147 6.22 -12.28 4.50
N HIS A 148 7.44 -11.82 4.71
CA HIS A 148 8.12 -11.92 6.00
C HIS A 148 7.69 -10.77 6.91
N PHE A 149 7.19 -11.07 8.10
CA PHE A 149 6.66 -10.09 9.02
C PHE A 149 7.65 -9.73 10.14
N LYS A 150 7.69 -8.44 10.45
CA LYS A 150 8.37 -7.92 11.64
C LYS A 150 7.39 -7.08 12.46
N ARG A 151 7.59 -7.08 13.78
CA ARG A 151 6.78 -6.26 14.68
C ARG A 151 7.02 -4.77 14.37
N LYS A 152 5.99 -4.08 13.88
CA LYS A 152 6.05 -2.67 13.50
C LYS A 152 6.10 -1.75 14.73
N CYS A 153 5.32 -2.08 15.76
CA CYS A 153 5.26 -1.31 17.01
C CYS A 153 5.82 -2.12 18.16
N LYS A 154 6.62 -1.47 19.02
CA LYS A 154 7.11 -2.10 20.26
C LYS A 154 6.00 -2.22 21.30
N ASP A 155 5.07 -1.28 21.29
CA ASP A 155 3.99 -1.20 22.27
C ASP A 155 2.79 -2.07 21.84
N ILE A 156 2.05 -2.54 22.83
CA ILE A 156 0.71 -3.12 22.65
C ILE A 156 -0.25 -1.94 22.56
N VAL A 157 -1.08 -1.89 21.52
CA VAL A 157 -1.91 -0.73 21.22
C VAL A 157 -3.34 -1.13 20.87
N SER A 158 -4.27 -0.20 21.06
CA SER A 158 -5.58 -0.24 20.39
C SER A 158 -5.46 0.42 19.03
N LEU A 159 -6.31 0.02 18.08
CA LEU A 159 -6.30 0.56 16.72
C LEU A 159 -7.57 1.33 16.42
N TYR A 160 -7.39 2.40 15.66
CA TYR A 160 -8.43 3.22 15.11
C TYR A 160 -8.18 3.42 13.62
N ILE A 161 -9.17 3.12 12.81
CA ILE A 161 -9.06 3.09 11.36
C ILE A 161 -9.97 4.17 10.78
N LYS A 162 -9.48 4.80 9.73
CA LYS A 162 -10.20 5.76 8.91
C LYS A 162 -10.09 5.28 7.47
N ILE A 163 -11.21 5.17 6.78
CA ILE A 163 -11.25 4.85 5.36
C ILE A 163 -12.04 5.91 4.60
N GLU A 164 -11.71 6.07 3.33
CA GLU A 164 -12.37 6.98 2.38
C GLU A 164 -12.67 6.26 1.07
N ASN A 165 -13.81 6.62 0.48
CA ASN A 165 -14.10 6.40 -0.91
C ASN A 165 -14.39 7.76 -1.55
N ASP A 166 -13.70 8.09 -2.63
CA ASP A 166 -13.86 9.35 -3.33
C ASP A 166 -15.12 9.35 -4.19
N GLU A 167 -15.57 8.17 -4.61
CA GLU A 167 -16.72 7.97 -5.49
C GLU A 167 -17.88 7.28 -4.76
N SER A 168 -19.11 7.53 -5.21
CA SER A 168 -20.28 6.73 -4.85
C SER A 168 -20.21 5.36 -5.55
N PHE A 169 -21.04 4.41 -5.11
CA PHE A 169 -21.11 3.10 -5.77
C PHE A 169 -21.56 3.21 -7.22
N GLU A 170 -22.50 4.12 -7.51
CA GLU A 170 -22.99 4.38 -8.85
C GLU A 170 -21.88 4.94 -9.75
N GLU A 171 -21.15 5.95 -9.29
CA GLU A 171 -20.00 6.53 -10.01
C GLU A 171 -18.91 5.50 -10.22
N PHE A 172 -18.62 4.70 -9.20
CA PHE A 172 -17.63 3.62 -9.27
C PHE A 172 -18.01 2.58 -10.34
N GLN A 173 -19.29 2.17 -10.42
CA GLN A 173 -19.76 1.24 -11.47
C GLN A 173 -19.71 1.84 -12.87
N GLU A 174 -19.97 3.15 -13.00
CA GLU A 174 -19.90 3.85 -14.30
C GLU A 174 -18.44 3.98 -14.79
N ASN A 175 -17.49 4.14 -13.86
CA ASN A 175 -16.07 4.33 -14.16
C ASN A 175 -15.30 3.01 -14.32
N THR A 176 -15.86 1.90 -13.85
CA THR A 176 -15.20 0.60 -13.90
C THR A 176 -16.08 -0.42 -14.62
N ASP A 177 -15.55 -1.09 -15.64
CA ASP A 177 -16.22 -2.23 -16.30
C ASP A 177 -16.09 -3.55 -15.48
N LEU A 178 -15.69 -3.47 -14.21
CA LEU A 178 -15.32 -4.61 -13.39
C LEU A 178 -16.51 -5.38 -12.78
N GLY A 179 -17.71 -4.77 -12.81
CA GLY A 179 -18.95 -5.44 -12.40
C GLY A 179 -18.98 -5.82 -10.90
N PHE A 180 -18.34 -5.05 -10.05
CA PHE A 180 -18.36 -5.27 -8.60
C PHE A 180 -19.79 -5.15 -8.03
N SER A 181 -20.08 -6.02 -7.06
CA SER A 181 -21.27 -5.86 -6.23
C SER A 181 -21.08 -4.73 -5.21
N GLU A 182 -22.18 -4.18 -4.67
CA GLU A 182 -22.13 -3.20 -3.58
C GLU A 182 -21.36 -3.72 -2.36
N GLU A 183 -21.40 -5.02 -2.13
CA GLU A 183 -20.66 -5.66 -1.06
C GLU A 183 -19.14 -5.63 -1.32
N GLN A 184 -18.70 -5.91 -2.54
CA GLN A 184 -17.30 -5.85 -2.92
C GLN A 184 -16.77 -4.41 -2.94
N TYR A 185 -17.60 -3.45 -3.36
CA TYR A 185 -17.25 -2.04 -3.33
C TYR A 185 -16.78 -1.55 -1.95
N SER A 186 -17.28 -2.13 -0.86
CA SER A 186 -16.82 -1.76 0.48
C SER A 186 -15.34 -2.06 0.71
N ASP A 187 -14.75 -2.98 -0.04
CA ASP A 187 -13.33 -3.37 0.03
C ASP A 187 -12.46 -2.59 -0.97
N ALA A 188 -13.08 -1.86 -1.92
CA ALA A 188 -12.43 -1.05 -2.95
C ALA A 188 -12.25 0.44 -2.55
N PHE A 189 -12.00 0.71 -1.29
CA PHE A 189 -11.80 2.08 -0.79
C PHE A 189 -10.55 2.74 -1.42
N SER A 190 -10.61 4.08 -1.58
CA SER A 190 -9.52 4.88 -2.16
C SER A 190 -8.42 5.23 -1.15
N TRP A 191 -8.76 5.27 0.15
CA TRP A 191 -7.78 5.61 1.19
C TRP A 191 -8.01 4.86 2.50
N ILE A 192 -6.92 4.41 3.13
CA ILE A 192 -6.96 3.87 4.48
C ILE A 192 -5.86 4.50 5.34
N THR A 193 -6.23 4.97 6.54
CA THR A 193 -5.29 5.42 7.56
C THR A 193 -5.48 4.62 8.84
N ILE A 194 -4.39 4.07 9.38
CA ILE A 194 -4.39 3.34 10.63
C ILE A 194 -3.67 4.14 11.71
N TYR A 195 -4.34 4.33 12.84
CA TYR A 195 -3.80 5.00 14.02
C TYR A 195 -3.65 4.01 15.17
N LYS A 196 -2.54 4.11 15.90
CA LYS A 196 -2.45 3.56 17.24
C LYS A 196 -3.08 4.52 18.23
N VAL A 197 -3.78 3.97 19.21
CA VAL A 197 -4.41 4.73 20.31
C VAL A 197 -3.75 4.32 21.61
N ASN A 198 -3.24 5.29 22.36
CA ASN A 198 -2.66 5.03 23.67
C ASN A 198 -3.74 4.99 24.77
N GLU A 199 -3.34 4.68 26.00
CA GLU A 199 -4.22 4.60 27.17
C GLU A 199 -4.97 5.91 27.50
N PHE A 200 -4.45 7.06 27.02
CA PHE A 200 -5.10 8.38 27.18
C PHE A 200 -6.00 8.74 25.98
N GLY A 201 -6.25 7.83 25.05
CA GLY A 201 -7.05 8.06 23.86
C GLY A 201 -6.36 8.89 22.76
N LYS A 202 -5.06 9.24 22.94
CA LYS A 202 -4.31 9.98 21.92
C LYS A 202 -3.99 9.09 20.73
N LYS A 203 -4.33 9.57 19.53
CA LYS A 203 -4.11 8.89 18.27
C LYS A 203 -2.78 9.31 17.65
N ALA A 204 -2.01 8.35 17.13
CA ALA A 204 -0.81 8.61 16.34
C ALA A 204 -0.87 7.74 15.08
N LYS A 205 -0.74 8.37 13.90
CA LYS A 205 -0.73 7.68 12.61
C LYS A 205 0.47 6.73 12.53
N ILE A 206 0.21 5.50 12.12
CA ILE A 206 1.24 4.46 11.95
C ILE A 206 1.28 3.88 10.54
N PHE A 207 0.20 4.08 9.78
CA PHE A 207 0.09 3.63 8.41
C PHE A 207 -0.88 4.53 7.64
N ASP A 208 -0.60 4.72 6.36
CA ASP A 208 -1.37 5.53 5.43
C ASP A 208 -1.17 4.95 4.03
N TRP A 209 -2.25 4.69 3.32
CA TRP A 209 -2.23 4.16 1.97
C TRP A 209 -3.29 4.87 1.14
N GLU A 210 -2.90 5.32 -0.04
CA GLU A 210 -3.76 5.85 -1.09
C GLU A 210 -3.75 4.86 -2.24
N SER A 211 -4.93 4.45 -2.66
CA SER A 211 -5.16 3.62 -3.84
C SER A 211 -5.47 4.57 -5.00
N ALA A 212 -4.81 4.42 -6.13
CA ALA A 212 -4.91 5.35 -7.26
C ALA A 212 -5.99 4.94 -8.28
#